data_b7ce610edcc70dffee7154077cfe5a4f
#
_entry.id   b7ce610edcc70dffee7154077cfe5a4f
#
_cell.length_a   1.000
_cell.length_b   1.000
_cell.length_c   1.000
_cell.angle_alpha   90.00
_cell.angle_beta   90.00
_cell.angle_gamma   90.00
#
_symmetry.space_group_name_H-M   'P 1'
#
loop_
_entity.id
_entity.type
_entity.pdbx_description
1 polymer ?
#
loop_
_entity_poly.entity_id
_entity_poly.type
_entity_poly.pdbx_seq_one_letter_code
_entity_poly.pdbx_strand_id
1 'polypeptide(L)'
;LKLYLPEQNVLGVVSVIHKEGTNFTSNPSSSEFANSSNKWYEVNSLMEDKVFIPNPTSSSDKKNFIAGDNKRVTNKFISEYTPEGYMSVTFGSGTIDPLDNLDAFNNGSLKVGLGSYLNNLSLGATPRANSTIFIKYRIGGGKNTNLGVNVITSVDNVEFNVSGPLTNVNNQVVQSLRVANVTPAVGGADQPTIEEIRNMVGYNFSAQNRAVTLNDYKSLIETMPSTYGAPAKVNVMEEDNKIRIKLLSYNSDGSLTDTVSTTLKNNILNYLSNYRMINDYLDIVSGEVIDLGLEIDLVIDKNTTQTDVLKDVIESATNYFTIEGRKMGDPLFVGELKKTVGDVVGVVNVVDLRVFGKTEGEYSMAEVSQGYVSEATKEIQQSDSTIYMKNNQIFQIRFPKKDIKVRIKTLSSTTF
;
A
#
# COMPACT_ATOMS: atom_id res chain seq x y z
N LEU A 1 5.09 -20.44 22.85
CA LEU A 1 3.79 -19.81 23.07
C LEU A 1 3.38 -19.08 21.81
N LYS A 2 2.21 -19.37 21.25
CA LYS A 2 1.62 -18.67 20.10
C LYS A 2 0.31 -18.01 20.55
N LEU A 3 0.17 -16.72 20.28
CA LEU A 3 -1.03 -15.93 20.57
C LEU A 3 -1.60 -15.40 19.26
N TYR A 4 -2.92 -15.27 19.18
CA TYR A 4 -3.61 -14.68 18.05
C TYR A 4 -4.20 -13.34 18.47
N LEU A 5 -3.99 -12.30 17.67
CA LEU A 5 -4.61 -11.01 17.89
C LEU A 5 -6.08 -11.07 17.48
N PRO A 6 -6.98 -10.42 18.24
CA PRO A 6 -8.43 -10.58 18.05
C PRO A 6 -8.97 -9.88 16.81
N GLU A 7 -8.27 -8.86 16.30
CA GLU A 7 -8.72 -8.09 15.14
C GLU A 7 -8.10 -8.59 13.84
N GLN A 8 -8.86 -8.49 12.78
CA GLN A 8 -8.38 -8.56 11.40
C GLN A 8 -7.80 -7.19 10.99
N ASN A 9 -7.06 -7.14 9.91
CA ASN A 9 -6.41 -5.92 9.40
C ASN A 9 -5.40 -5.29 10.38
N VAL A 10 -4.72 -6.10 11.15
CA VAL A 10 -3.56 -5.65 11.94
C VAL A 10 -2.43 -5.31 10.99
N LEU A 11 -1.95 -4.05 11.02
CA LEU A 11 -0.87 -3.59 10.15
C LEU A 11 0.52 -4.02 10.65
N GLY A 12 0.66 -4.25 11.92
CA GLY A 12 1.91 -4.69 12.52
C GLY A 12 1.96 -4.47 14.03
N VAL A 13 2.86 -5.19 14.68
CA VAL A 13 3.11 -5.07 16.10
C VAL A 13 4.06 -3.89 16.36
N VAL A 14 3.69 -2.99 17.26
CA VAL A 14 4.50 -1.81 17.59
C VAL A 14 5.45 -2.11 18.74
N SER A 15 4.95 -2.77 19.78
CA SER A 15 5.75 -3.12 20.96
C SER A 15 5.07 -4.23 21.76
N VAL A 16 5.89 -5.10 22.31
CA VAL A 16 5.47 -6.18 23.21
C VAL A 16 6.28 -6.08 24.49
N ILE A 17 5.59 -6.07 25.62
CA ILE A 17 6.22 -6.11 26.96
C ILE A 17 5.53 -7.15 27.82
N HIS A 18 6.24 -7.69 28.82
CA HIS A 18 5.61 -8.50 29.85
C HIS A 18 5.78 -7.85 31.21
N LYS A 19 4.81 -8.04 32.09
CA LYS A 19 4.85 -7.64 33.51
C LYS A 19 4.48 -8.86 34.35
N GLU A 20 5.19 -9.01 35.48
CA GLU A 20 4.87 -10.06 36.46
C GLU A 20 3.50 -9.77 37.13
N GLY A 21 2.71 -10.81 37.31
CA GLY A 21 1.35 -10.72 37.83
C GLY A 21 0.26 -10.81 36.76
N THR A 22 -0.97 -11.04 37.24
CA THR A 22 -2.14 -11.30 36.35
C THR A 22 -3.26 -10.26 36.52
N ASN A 23 -3.22 -9.43 37.56
CA ASN A 23 -4.31 -8.50 37.88
C ASN A 23 -3.89 -7.04 37.60
N PHE A 24 -3.89 -6.65 36.32
CA PHE A 24 -3.67 -5.26 35.95
C PHE A 24 -5.01 -4.59 35.63
N THR A 25 -5.29 -3.47 36.29
CA THR A 25 -6.52 -2.67 36.10
C THR A 25 -6.41 -1.65 34.98
N SER A 26 -5.21 -1.38 34.49
CA SER A 26 -4.95 -0.41 33.42
C SER A 26 -3.88 -0.91 32.45
N ASN A 27 -3.98 -0.48 31.21
CA ASN A 27 -2.95 -0.73 30.20
C ASN A 27 -1.67 0.07 30.50
N PRO A 28 -0.49 -0.45 30.12
CA PRO A 28 0.76 0.28 30.26
C PRO A 28 0.75 1.59 29.47
N SER A 29 1.37 2.62 30.00
CA SER A 29 1.56 3.91 29.32
C SER A 29 2.54 3.79 28.14
N SER A 30 2.54 4.77 27.24
CA SER A 30 3.49 4.80 26.13
C SER A 30 4.95 4.86 26.57
N SER A 31 5.25 5.50 27.71
CA SER A 31 6.59 5.54 28.30
C SER A 31 7.03 4.18 28.85
N GLU A 32 6.11 3.40 29.42
CA GLU A 32 6.41 2.03 29.86
C GLU A 32 6.74 1.12 28.69
N PHE A 33 6.01 1.21 27.57
CA PHE A 33 6.33 0.46 26.34
C PHE A 33 7.68 0.86 25.75
N ALA A 34 8.08 2.13 25.85
CA ALA A 34 9.35 2.61 25.33
C ALA A 34 10.55 2.17 26.18
N ASN A 35 10.43 2.20 27.53
CA ASN A 35 11.54 2.09 28.47
C ASN A 35 11.56 0.77 29.25
N SER A 36 10.65 -0.17 28.99
CA SER A 36 10.59 -1.41 29.73
C SER A 36 11.82 -2.28 29.50
N SER A 37 12.45 -2.76 30.57
CA SER A 37 13.50 -3.78 30.53
C SER A 37 12.98 -5.15 30.05
N ASN A 38 11.66 -5.37 30.16
CA ASN A 38 10.98 -6.61 29.78
C ASN A 38 10.36 -6.53 28.38
N LYS A 39 11.00 -5.76 27.51
CA LYS A 39 10.58 -5.62 26.11
C LYS A 39 10.96 -6.85 25.29
N TRP A 40 10.08 -7.21 24.39
CA TRP A 40 10.29 -8.24 23.38
C TRP A 40 10.56 -7.59 22.04
N TYR A 41 11.42 -8.22 21.24
CA TYR A 41 11.85 -7.72 19.94
C TYR A 41 11.34 -8.62 18.83
N GLU A 42 10.80 -8.01 17.80
CA GLU A 42 10.39 -8.72 16.60
C GLU A 42 11.64 -9.13 15.80
N VAL A 43 11.65 -10.37 15.32
CA VAL A 43 12.72 -10.96 14.51
C VAL A 43 12.11 -11.70 13.34
N ASN A 44 12.86 -11.88 12.24
CA ASN A 44 12.38 -12.67 11.10
C ASN A 44 12.43 -14.19 11.41
N SER A 45 13.34 -14.60 12.24
CA SER A 45 13.48 -15.99 12.70
C SER A 45 13.86 -16.04 14.18
N LEU A 46 13.26 -16.96 14.92
CA LEU A 46 13.64 -17.21 16.31
C LEU A 46 15.09 -17.70 16.49
N MET A 47 15.77 -18.06 15.41
CA MET A 47 17.20 -18.40 15.42
C MET A 47 18.12 -17.16 15.43
N GLU A 48 17.61 -15.99 15.06
CA GLU A 48 18.37 -14.75 15.10
C GLU A 48 18.69 -14.39 16.56
N ASP A 49 19.97 -14.17 16.87
CA ASP A 49 20.42 -13.81 18.22
C ASP A 49 20.70 -12.31 18.40
N LYS A 50 20.68 -11.55 17.31
CA LYS A 50 20.93 -10.11 17.30
C LYS A 50 19.80 -9.37 16.60
N VAL A 51 19.40 -8.25 17.19
CA VAL A 51 18.45 -7.31 16.61
C VAL A 51 19.13 -5.96 16.46
N PHE A 52 18.95 -5.35 15.29
CA PHE A 52 19.38 -3.98 15.06
C PHE A 52 18.42 -3.01 15.75
N ILE A 53 18.93 -2.23 16.71
CA ILE A 53 18.16 -1.21 17.41
C ILE A 53 18.62 0.15 16.89
N PRO A 54 17.76 0.88 16.13
CA PRO A 54 18.12 2.19 15.64
C PRO A 54 18.28 3.18 16.82
N ASN A 55 19.31 4.01 16.76
CA ASN A 55 19.56 5.05 17.73
C ASN A 55 18.94 6.38 17.27
N PRO A 56 17.85 6.88 17.89
CA PRO A 56 17.14 8.06 17.45
C PRO A 56 17.87 9.38 17.71
N THR A 57 18.99 9.37 18.45
CA THR A 57 19.65 10.59 18.95
C THR A 57 20.73 11.18 18.05
N SER A 58 21.16 10.51 16.99
CA SER A 58 22.12 11.12 16.04
C SER A 58 21.41 12.06 15.05
N SER A 59 21.50 13.36 15.30
CA SER A 59 20.67 14.39 14.70
C SER A 59 21.17 14.96 13.37
N SER A 60 22.38 14.70 12.95
CA SER A 60 23.00 15.43 11.82
C SER A 60 22.95 14.74 10.46
N ASP A 61 22.85 13.40 10.39
CA ASP A 61 22.94 12.68 9.11
C ASP A 61 21.74 11.78 8.78
N LYS A 62 20.55 12.20 9.20
CA LYS A 62 19.30 11.43 9.08
C LYS A 62 18.87 11.04 7.66
N LYS A 63 19.56 11.52 6.62
CA LYS A 63 19.16 11.24 5.23
C LYS A 63 19.77 9.97 4.65
N ASN A 64 20.90 9.50 5.17
CA ASN A 64 21.65 8.41 4.53
C ASN A 64 22.11 7.28 5.46
N PHE A 65 22.04 7.44 6.77
CA PHE A 65 22.47 6.43 7.74
C PHE A 65 21.49 6.32 8.91
N ILE A 66 20.99 5.11 9.14
CA ILE A 66 20.35 4.77 10.41
C ILE A 66 21.47 4.27 11.32
N ALA A 67 21.99 5.13 12.19
CA ALA A 67 22.91 4.70 13.24
C ALA A 67 22.16 3.83 14.24
N GLY A 68 22.71 2.70 14.61
CA GLY A 68 22.11 1.79 15.59
C GLY A 68 23.09 0.70 15.99
N ASP A 69 22.72 -0.01 17.02
CA ASP A 69 23.53 -1.07 17.59
C ASP A 69 22.89 -2.45 17.38
N ASN A 70 23.70 -3.43 17.02
CA ASN A 70 23.30 -4.83 17.03
C ASN A 70 23.34 -5.38 18.45
N LYS A 71 22.18 -5.51 19.07
CA LYS A 71 22.03 -6.01 20.44
C LYS A 71 21.64 -7.49 20.42
N ARG A 72 22.31 -8.30 21.23
CA ARG A 72 21.84 -9.65 21.54
C ARG A 72 20.57 -9.58 22.38
N VAL A 73 19.54 -10.28 21.94
CA VAL A 73 18.24 -10.33 22.61
C VAL A 73 17.79 -11.75 22.84
N THR A 74 17.34 -12.04 24.05
CA THR A 74 16.72 -13.32 24.40
C THR A 74 15.21 -13.24 24.28
N ASN A 75 14.62 -12.08 24.60
CA ASN A 75 13.18 -11.85 24.50
C ASN A 75 12.85 -11.48 23.05
N LYS A 76 12.41 -12.43 22.28
CA LYS A 76 12.11 -12.27 20.85
C LYS A 76 10.84 -13.00 20.45
N PHE A 77 10.17 -12.49 19.43
CA PHE A 77 8.97 -13.07 18.85
C PHE A 77 8.99 -12.91 17.33
N ILE A 78 8.19 -13.70 16.65
CA ILE A 78 7.85 -13.53 15.24
C ILE A 78 6.37 -13.24 15.11
N SER A 79 6.00 -12.41 14.14
CA SER A 79 4.62 -12.14 13.77
C SER A 79 4.33 -12.70 12.38
N GLU A 80 3.20 -13.38 12.22
CA GLU A 80 2.79 -14.01 10.96
C GLU A 80 1.29 -13.84 10.77
N TYR A 81 0.87 -13.64 9.53
CA TYR A 81 -0.56 -13.69 9.21
C TYR A 81 -1.03 -15.14 9.03
N THR A 82 -2.20 -15.43 9.58
CA THR A 82 -2.90 -16.69 9.31
C THR A 82 -3.65 -16.60 7.98
N PRO A 83 -4.01 -17.74 7.37
CA PRO A 83 -4.84 -17.75 6.16
C PRO A 83 -6.18 -17.03 6.32
N GLU A 84 -6.70 -16.95 7.55
CA GLU A 84 -7.96 -16.28 7.90
C GLU A 84 -7.81 -14.76 8.08
N GLY A 85 -6.59 -14.21 7.92
CA GLY A 85 -6.30 -12.78 8.02
C GLY A 85 -6.06 -12.26 9.44
N TYR A 86 -5.94 -13.13 10.43
CA TYR A 86 -5.51 -12.75 11.78
C TYR A 86 -3.99 -12.75 11.91
N MET A 87 -3.46 -11.86 12.74
CA MET A 87 -2.04 -11.89 13.06
C MET A 87 -1.77 -12.79 14.26
N SER A 88 -0.80 -13.69 14.12
CA SER A 88 -0.27 -14.50 15.22
C SER A 88 1.07 -13.96 15.69
N VAL A 89 1.30 -14.00 17.00
CA VAL A 89 2.56 -13.63 17.66
C VAL A 89 3.12 -14.88 18.33
N THR A 90 4.24 -15.37 17.82
CA THR A 90 4.89 -16.60 18.30
C THR A 90 6.15 -16.25 19.07
N PHE A 91 6.17 -16.62 20.34
CA PHE A 91 7.31 -16.42 21.24
C PHE A 91 8.28 -17.60 21.20
N GLY A 92 9.48 -17.39 21.69
CA GLY A 92 10.47 -18.43 21.77
C GLY A 92 10.05 -19.61 22.64
N SER A 93 10.70 -20.75 22.46
CA SER A 93 10.47 -21.99 23.21
C SER A 93 11.59 -22.33 24.20
N GLY A 94 12.52 -21.40 24.42
CA GLY A 94 13.69 -21.62 25.25
C GLY A 94 14.90 -22.15 24.46
N THR A 95 15.76 -22.89 25.10
CA THR A 95 16.87 -23.59 24.45
C THR A 95 16.38 -24.87 23.78
N ILE A 96 16.92 -25.19 22.61
CA ILE A 96 16.73 -26.54 22.07
C ILE A 96 17.46 -27.51 22.99
N ASP A 97 16.72 -28.45 23.58
CA ASP A 97 17.35 -29.53 24.30
C ASP A 97 17.98 -30.48 23.27
N PRO A 98 19.31 -30.64 23.28
CA PRO A 98 19.97 -31.49 22.28
C PRO A 98 19.58 -32.97 22.38
N LEU A 99 18.97 -33.39 23.50
CA LEU A 99 18.63 -34.77 23.75
C LEU A 99 17.35 -35.24 23.02
N ASP A 100 16.37 -34.35 22.82
CA ASP A 100 15.08 -34.74 22.20
C ASP A 100 15.14 -34.96 20.68
N ASN A 101 16.19 -34.47 20.00
CA ASN A 101 16.34 -34.59 18.55
C ASN A 101 17.53 -35.47 18.10
N LEU A 102 18.27 -36.06 19.03
CA LEU A 102 19.46 -36.87 18.71
C LEU A 102 19.13 -38.26 18.18
N ASP A 103 17.93 -38.78 18.39
CA ASP A 103 17.49 -40.05 17.83
C ASP A 103 17.33 -40.06 16.32
N ALA A 104 17.14 -38.89 15.70
CA ALA A 104 17.04 -38.76 14.23
C ALA A 104 18.42 -38.75 13.51
N PHE A 105 19.53 -38.54 14.24
CA PHE A 105 20.87 -38.39 13.68
C PHE A 105 21.88 -39.48 14.16
N ASN A 106 21.39 -40.61 14.55
CA ASN A 106 22.17 -41.65 15.20
C ASN A 106 23.10 -42.49 14.27
N ASN A 107 23.65 -41.86 13.22
CA ASN A 107 24.75 -42.44 12.43
C ASN A 107 26.09 -41.75 12.76
N GLY A 108 26.70 -42.22 13.74
CA GLY A 108 28.10 -42.44 14.18
C GLY A 108 29.15 -41.31 14.04
N SER A 109 29.14 -40.41 13.09
CA SER A 109 30.30 -39.57 12.75
C SER A 109 30.15 -38.08 12.92
N LEU A 110 29.01 -37.59 13.31
CA LEU A 110 28.73 -36.12 13.41
C LEU A 110 28.55 -35.61 14.85
N LYS A 111 28.85 -36.43 15.84
CA LYS A 111 28.53 -36.17 17.26
C LYS A 111 29.27 -34.99 17.92
N VAL A 112 30.42 -34.57 17.44
CA VAL A 112 31.29 -33.63 18.19
C VAL A 112 31.11 -32.20 17.77
N GLY A 113 30.69 -31.91 16.54
CA GLY A 113 30.52 -30.54 16.06
C GLY A 113 29.11 -29.97 16.22
N LEU A 114 28.09 -30.79 16.01
CA LEU A 114 26.69 -30.34 15.99
C LEU A 114 26.14 -30.09 17.40
N GLY A 115 26.47 -30.91 18.38
CA GLY A 115 26.02 -30.75 19.77
C GLY A 115 26.51 -29.45 20.42
N SER A 116 27.75 -29.04 20.12
CA SER A 116 28.30 -27.75 20.59
C SER A 116 27.64 -26.57 19.88
N TYR A 117 27.23 -26.73 18.63
CA TYR A 117 26.55 -25.68 17.87
C TYR A 117 25.09 -25.54 18.31
N LEU A 118 24.39 -26.64 18.56
CA LEU A 118 22.99 -26.66 19.01
C LEU A 118 22.83 -26.17 20.44
N ASN A 119 23.80 -26.40 21.33
CA ASN A 119 23.80 -25.90 22.70
C ASN A 119 23.85 -24.36 22.78
N ASN A 120 24.30 -23.67 21.72
CA ASN A 120 24.35 -22.23 21.63
C ASN A 120 23.15 -21.61 20.88
N LEU A 121 22.30 -22.43 20.27
CA LEU A 121 21.09 -21.99 19.56
C LEU A 121 19.95 -21.76 20.58
N SER A 122 19.75 -20.52 20.96
CA SER A 122 18.60 -20.10 21.74
C SER A 122 17.46 -19.73 20.80
N LEU A 123 16.35 -20.46 20.87
CA LEU A 123 15.09 -20.10 20.18
C LEU A 123 14.36 -18.93 20.87
N GLY A 124 15.03 -18.19 21.72
CA GLY A 124 14.46 -17.11 22.49
C GLY A 124 13.81 -17.56 23.79
N ALA A 125 13.59 -16.61 24.67
CA ALA A 125 12.96 -16.86 25.96
C ALA A 125 11.48 -17.25 25.80
N THR A 126 11.00 -18.07 26.72
CA THR A 126 9.57 -18.29 26.90
C THR A 126 9.01 -17.25 27.87
N PRO A 127 7.85 -16.64 27.61
CA PRO A 127 7.20 -15.79 28.58
C PRO A 127 7.00 -16.51 29.91
N ARG A 128 7.34 -15.86 31.04
CA ARG A 128 7.27 -16.45 32.36
C ARG A 128 5.84 -16.81 32.73
N ALA A 129 5.67 -17.91 33.45
CA ALA A 129 4.42 -18.23 34.10
C ALA A 129 4.00 -17.10 35.04
N ASN A 130 2.72 -16.89 35.23
CA ASN A 130 2.17 -15.85 36.09
C ASN A 130 2.57 -14.42 35.68
N SER A 131 2.72 -14.17 34.37
CA SER A 131 2.96 -12.84 33.82
C SER A 131 1.88 -12.48 32.79
N THR A 132 1.63 -11.18 32.65
CA THR A 132 0.72 -10.63 31.64
C THR A 132 1.54 -10.06 30.49
N ILE A 133 1.19 -10.43 29.26
CA ILE A 133 1.81 -9.92 28.05
C ILE A 133 0.92 -8.79 27.51
N PHE A 134 1.51 -7.62 27.32
CA PHE A 134 0.86 -6.48 26.68
C PHE A 134 1.42 -6.30 25.28
N ILE A 135 0.53 -6.36 24.28
CA ILE A 135 0.88 -6.22 22.88
C ILE A 135 0.24 -4.93 22.38
N LYS A 136 1.08 -3.98 21.96
CA LYS A 136 0.64 -2.76 21.27
C LYS A 136 0.80 -2.96 19.77
N TYR A 137 -0.29 -2.90 19.04
CA TYR A 137 -0.31 -3.10 17.61
C TYR A 137 -1.15 -2.02 16.92
N ARG A 138 -1.01 -1.89 15.61
CA ARG A 138 -1.80 -0.97 14.78
C ARG A 138 -2.84 -1.75 14.01
N ILE A 139 -4.06 -1.26 14.05
CA ILE A 139 -5.16 -1.70 13.21
C ILE A 139 -5.53 -0.55 12.28
N GLY A 140 -6.18 -0.85 11.19
CA GLY A 140 -6.66 0.12 10.24
C GLY A 140 -6.22 -0.26 8.84
N GLY A 141 -6.31 0.67 7.95
CA GLY A 141 -5.85 0.50 6.59
C GLY A 141 -6.96 0.59 5.57
N GLY A 142 -6.59 0.28 4.37
CA GLY A 142 -7.43 0.41 3.21
C GLY A 142 -7.58 1.86 2.73
N LYS A 143 -8.26 2.00 1.62
CA LYS A 143 -8.55 3.29 0.97
C LYS A 143 -9.32 4.24 1.89
N ASN A 144 -10.12 3.70 2.83
CA ASN A 144 -10.95 4.47 3.74
C ASN A 144 -10.17 5.31 4.76
N THR A 145 -8.87 5.07 4.93
CA THR A 145 -8.00 5.88 5.79
C THR A 145 -7.44 7.12 5.08
N ASN A 146 -7.62 7.21 3.79
CA ASN A 146 -7.26 8.40 3.04
C ASN A 146 -8.29 9.51 3.31
N LEU A 147 -7.82 10.71 3.55
CA LEU A 147 -8.64 11.87 3.89
C LEU A 147 -8.37 13.02 2.92
N GLY A 148 -9.42 13.69 2.49
CA GLY A 148 -9.32 14.88 1.67
C GLY A 148 -8.74 16.08 2.46
N VAL A 149 -8.49 17.17 1.77
CA VAL A 149 -8.08 18.45 2.36
C VAL A 149 -9.20 19.00 3.24
N ASN A 150 -8.86 19.63 4.36
CA ASN A 150 -9.80 20.28 5.32
C ASN A 150 -10.85 19.34 5.95
N VAL A 151 -10.61 18.03 5.99
CA VAL A 151 -11.50 17.07 6.65
C VAL A 151 -11.23 17.02 8.17
N ILE A 152 -9.98 17.17 8.59
CA ILE A 152 -9.62 17.19 10.00
C ILE A 152 -9.82 18.62 10.53
N THR A 153 -10.94 18.84 11.22
CA THR A 153 -11.35 20.18 11.71
C THR A 153 -11.59 20.24 13.21
N SER A 154 -11.69 19.08 13.88
CA SER A 154 -11.91 19.01 15.33
C SER A 154 -10.68 18.52 16.06
N VAL A 155 -10.53 18.96 17.31
CA VAL A 155 -9.47 18.54 18.23
C VAL A 155 -10.13 18.07 19.51
N ASP A 156 -9.99 16.78 19.83
CA ASP A 156 -10.65 16.19 21.00
C ASP A 156 -9.87 16.42 22.29
N ASN A 157 -8.54 16.45 22.21
CA ASN A 157 -7.67 16.67 23.36
C ASN A 157 -6.46 17.54 22.99
N VAL A 158 -6.18 18.53 23.81
CA VAL A 158 -5.05 19.44 23.62
C VAL A 158 -4.21 19.45 24.89
N GLU A 159 -2.95 19.05 24.75
CA GLU A 159 -1.96 19.19 25.81
C GLU A 159 -1.12 20.44 25.56
N PHE A 160 -1.25 21.43 26.44
CA PHE A 160 -0.41 22.63 26.42
C PHE A 160 0.71 22.51 27.44
N ASN A 161 1.92 22.67 26.98
CA ASN A 161 3.08 22.79 27.86
C ASN A 161 3.29 24.28 28.17
N VAL A 162 2.61 24.77 29.20
CA VAL A 162 2.66 26.18 29.61
C VAL A 162 3.49 26.30 30.88
N SER A 163 4.52 27.14 30.84
CA SER A 163 5.31 27.47 32.02
C SER A 163 4.55 28.47 32.91
N GLY A 164 3.77 27.98 33.88
CA GLY A 164 3.02 28.78 34.82
C GLY A 164 1.59 28.28 35.05
N PRO A 165 0.84 28.89 36.00
CA PRO A 165 -0.54 28.49 36.26
C PRO A 165 -1.44 28.82 35.07
N LEU A 166 -2.36 27.91 34.76
CA LEU A 166 -3.39 28.11 33.74
C LEU A 166 -4.28 29.32 34.12
N THR A 167 -4.18 30.36 33.36
CA THR A 167 -4.99 31.59 33.52
C THR A 167 -6.18 31.55 32.56
N ASN A 168 -7.16 32.44 32.78
CA ASN A 168 -8.30 32.60 31.88
C ASN A 168 -7.88 32.88 30.42
N VAL A 169 -6.72 33.52 30.22
CA VAL A 169 -6.16 33.80 28.89
C VAL A 169 -5.77 32.49 28.20
N ASN A 170 -5.17 31.52 28.92
CA ASN A 170 -4.81 30.22 28.36
C ASN A 170 -6.05 29.44 27.93
N ASN A 171 -7.13 29.50 28.69
CA ASN A 171 -8.40 28.87 28.31
C ASN A 171 -8.99 29.49 27.03
N GLN A 172 -8.88 30.81 26.86
CA GLN A 172 -9.32 31.49 25.62
C GLN A 172 -8.46 31.06 24.41
N VAL A 173 -7.16 30.86 24.61
CA VAL A 173 -6.26 30.36 23.56
C VAL A 173 -6.66 28.92 23.15
N VAL A 174 -6.95 28.06 24.11
CA VAL A 174 -7.44 26.69 23.83
C VAL A 174 -8.72 26.70 23.00
N GLN A 175 -9.69 27.58 23.39
CA GLN A 175 -10.97 27.69 22.69
C GLN A 175 -10.85 28.31 21.29
N SER A 176 -9.82 29.13 21.06
CA SER A 176 -9.56 29.74 19.76
C SER A 176 -8.81 28.81 18.77
N LEU A 177 -8.31 27.68 19.24
CA LEU A 177 -7.56 26.74 18.39
C LEU A 177 -8.43 26.27 17.22
N ARG A 178 -7.86 26.33 16.03
CA ARG A 178 -8.44 25.78 14.82
C ARG A 178 -7.41 24.90 14.17
N VAL A 179 -7.87 23.76 13.67
CA VAL A 179 -7.02 22.77 13.01
C VAL A 179 -7.60 22.50 11.63
N ALA A 180 -6.74 22.43 10.65
CA ALA A 180 -7.09 21.98 9.30
C ALA A 180 -5.90 21.26 8.68
N ASN A 181 -6.16 20.15 8.00
CA ASN A 181 -5.15 19.52 7.18
C ASN A 181 -5.09 20.20 5.81
N VAL A 182 -3.98 20.83 5.51
CA VAL A 182 -3.77 21.58 4.25
C VAL A 182 -3.51 20.63 3.08
N THR A 183 -2.95 19.46 3.35
CA THR A 183 -2.69 18.43 2.34
C THR A 183 -3.54 17.19 2.62
N PRO A 184 -3.98 16.46 1.57
CA PRO A 184 -4.71 15.21 1.77
C PRO A 184 -3.83 14.16 2.46
N ALA A 185 -4.44 13.31 3.28
CA ALA A 185 -3.79 12.11 3.78
C ALA A 185 -3.96 11.00 2.73
N VAL A 186 -2.84 10.56 2.16
CA VAL A 186 -2.78 9.52 1.11
C VAL A 186 -1.77 8.43 1.51
N GLY A 187 -1.91 7.24 0.94
CA GLY A 187 -1.01 6.10 1.20
C GLY A 187 -1.70 4.91 1.86
N GLY A 188 -3.02 5.00 2.07
CA GLY A 188 -3.84 3.84 2.39
C GLY A 188 -4.24 3.11 1.10
N ALA A 189 -4.05 1.81 1.07
CA ALA A 189 -4.50 0.93 -0.01
C ALA A 189 -5.11 -0.34 0.58
N ASP A 190 -6.04 -0.94 -0.15
CA ASP A 190 -6.65 -2.19 0.26
C ASP A 190 -5.68 -3.35 0.05
N GLN A 191 -6.00 -4.49 0.62
CA GLN A 191 -5.22 -5.71 0.46
C GLN A 191 -5.18 -6.08 -1.03
N PRO A 192 -4.00 -6.49 -1.57
CA PRO A 192 -3.89 -6.87 -2.98
C PRO A 192 -4.77 -8.07 -3.31
N THR A 193 -5.28 -8.10 -4.51
CA THR A 193 -6.07 -9.23 -5.03
C THR A 193 -5.21 -10.48 -5.22
N ILE A 194 -5.84 -11.64 -5.28
CA ILE A 194 -5.15 -12.93 -5.50
C ILE A 194 -4.35 -12.92 -6.80
N GLU A 195 -4.86 -12.26 -7.85
CA GLU A 195 -4.16 -12.15 -9.14
C GLU A 195 -2.92 -11.25 -9.04
N GLU A 196 -3.02 -10.15 -8.32
CA GLU A 196 -1.87 -9.27 -8.05
C GLU A 196 -0.81 -10.02 -7.23
N ILE A 197 -1.21 -10.74 -6.17
CA ILE A 197 -0.31 -11.57 -5.37
C ILE A 197 0.37 -12.63 -6.25
N ARG A 198 -0.38 -13.31 -7.12
CA ARG A 198 0.17 -14.33 -8.02
C ARG A 198 1.25 -13.76 -8.94
N ASN A 199 1.03 -12.56 -9.47
CA ASN A 199 2.00 -11.88 -10.31
C ASN A 199 3.26 -11.46 -9.52
N MET A 200 3.11 -11.06 -8.25
CA MET A 200 4.21 -10.59 -7.40
C MET A 200 5.10 -11.73 -6.89
N VAL A 201 4.54 -12.91 -6.61
CA VAL A 201 5.27 -14.05 -6.01
C VAL A 201 6.47 -14.48 -6.85
N GLY A 202 6.30 -14.53 -8.18
CA GLY A 202 7.39 -14.94 -9.09
C GLY A 202 8.60 -14.00 -9.02
N TYR A 203 8.36 -12.70 -9.02
CA TYR A 203 9.43 -11.69 -8.96
C TYR A 203 10.08 -11.63 -7.58
N ASN A 204 9.30 -11.70 -6.51
CA ASN A 204 9.82 -11.65 -5.14
C ASN A 204 10.69 -12.87 -4.83
N PHE A 205 10.32 -14.05 -5.32
CA PHE A 205 11.13 -15.26 -5.16
C PHE A 205 12.47 -15.14 -5.89
N SER A 206 12.51 -14.56 -7.09
CA SER A 206 13.74 -14.39 -7.86
C SER A 206 14.68 -13.33 -7.28
N ALA A 207 14.15 -12.30 -6.61
CA ALA A 207 14.93 -11.20 -6.03
C ALA A 207 15.81 -11.61 -4.84
N GLN A 208 15.48 -12.68 -4.12
CA GLN A 208 16.27 -13.22 -2.99
C GLN A 208 16.70 -12.14 -1.97
N ASN A 209 15.79 -11.26 -1.58
CA ASN A 209 16.02 -10.15 -0.65
C ASN A 209 17.09 -9.13 -1.11
N ARG A 210 17.27 -8.94 -2.40
CA ARG A 210 18.12 -7.88 -2.97
C ARG A 210 17.51 -7.36 -4.25
N ALA A 211 17.65 -6.06 -4.51
CA ALA A 211 17.20 -5.43 -5.73
C ALA A 211 18.38 -5.31 -6.70
N VAL A 212 18.32 -5.99 -7.84
CA VAL A 212 19.32 -5.96 -8.90
C VAL A 212 18.70 -5.45 -10.19
N THR A 213 17.48 -5.87 -10.50
CA THR A 213 16.73 -5.45 -11.68
C THR A 213 15.67 -4.41 -11.33
N LEU A 214 15.19 -3.65 -12.33
CA LEU A 214 14.08 -2.71 -12.14
C LEU A 214 12.81 -3.40 -11.63
N ASN A 215 12.57 -4.64 -12.07
CA ASN A 215 11.45 -5.44 -11.61
C ASN A 215 11.59 -5.87 -10.14
N ASP A 216 12.81 -6.09 -9.64
CA ASP A 216 13.03 -6.41 -8.23
C ASP A 216 12.64 -5.21 -7.36
N TYR A 217 13.05 -3.99 -7.74
CA TYR A 217 12.63 -2.76 -7.06
C TYR A 217 11.12 -2.61 -7.05
N LYS A 218 10.46 -2.83 -8.20
CA LYS A 218 9.00 -2.77 -8.30
C LYS A 218 8.34 -3.79 -7.37
N SER A 219 8.77 -5.04 -7.43
CA SER A 219 8.23 -6.13 -6.60
C SER A 219 8.41 -5.87 -5.10
N LEU A 220 9.59 -5.38 -4.68
CA LEU A 220 9.86 -5.03 -3.28
C LEU A 220 8.94 -3.92 -2.78
N ILE A 221 8.63 -2.91 -3.59
CA ILE A 221 7.71 -1.84 -3.22
C ILE A 221 6.27 -2.35 -3.14
N GLU A 222 5.85 -3.17 -4.09
CA GLU A 222 4.50 -3.75 -4.14
C GLU A 222 4.25 -4.74 -2.98
N THR A 223 5.31 -5.42 -2.49
CA THR A 223 5.26 -6.37 -1.37
C THR A 223 5.71 -5.76 -0.03
N MET A 224 5.96 -4.45 0.00
CA MET A 224 6.40 -3.75 1.20
C MET A 224 5.38 -3.90 2.34
N PRO A 225 5.84 -4.15 3.58
CA PRO A 225 4.94 -4.24 4.72
C PRO A 225 4.06 -3.00 4.87
N SER A 226 2.79 -3.19 5.16
CA SER A 226 1.79 -2.12 5.28
C SER A 226 2.11 -1.06 6.33
N THR A 227 3.02 -1.37 7.27
CA THR A 227 3.56 -0.41 8.25
C THR A 227 4.28 0.79 7.63
N TYR A 228 4.79 0.64 6.41
CA TYR A 228 5.43 1.71 5.65
C TYR A 228 4.46 2.51 4.78
N GLY A 229 3.21 2.08 4.69
CA GLY A 229 2.20 2.58 3.76
C GLY A 229 2.19 1.77 2.45
N ALA A 230 1.25 2.07 1.56
CA ALA A 230 1.15 1.40 0.27
C ALA A 230 0.88 2.42 -0.85
N PRO A 231 1.68 2.43 -1.91
CA PRO A 231 1.33 3.17 -3.12
C PRO A 231 0.16 2.49 -3.86
N ALA A 232 -0.64 3.27 -4.59
CA ALA A 232 -1.71 2.72 -5.41
C ALA A 232 -1.18 1.99 -6.64
N LYS A 233 -0.20 2.61 -7.30
CA LYS A 233 0.50 2.04 -8.47
C LYS A 233 1.96 2.44 -8.44
N VAL A 234 2.80 1.54 -8.95
CA VAL A 234 4.26 1.71 -9.01
C VAL A 234 4.75 1.35 -10.40
N ASN A 235 5.64 2.16 -10.91
CA ASN A 235 6.50 1.77 -12.03
C ASN A 235 7.93 2.20 -11.75
N VAL A 236 8.88 1.41 -12.21
CA VAL A 236 10.31 1.64 -12.01
C VAL A 236 10.98 1.66 -13.37
N MET A 237 11.78 2.70 -13.61
CA MET A 237 12.48 2.89 -14.88
C MET A 237 13.85 3.49 -14.64
N GLU A 238 14.74 3.32 -15.59
CA GLU A 238 16.03 3.99 -15.60
C GLU A 238 15.93 5.28 -16.41
N GLU A 239 16.22 6.41 -15.78
CA GLU A 239 16.28 7.71 -16.41
C GLU A 239 17.49 8.48 -15.85
N ASP A 240 18.28 9.12 -16.72
CA ASP A 240 19.42 9.96 -16.34
C ASP A 240 20.43 9.23 -15.42
N ASN A 241 20.67 7.96 -15.69
CA ASN A 241 21.59 7.11 -14.89
C ASN A 241 21.13 6.94 -13.42
N LYS A 242 19.83 7.06 -13.17
CA LYS A 242 19.18 6.87 -11.87
C LYS A 242 18.00 5.90 -12.01
N ILE A 243 17.71 5.18 -10.95
CA ILE A 243 16.49 4.39 -10.86
C ILE A 243 15.37 5.32 -10.40
N ARG A 244 14.48 5.69 -11.32
CA ARG A 244 13.29 6.49 -11.03
C ARG A 244 12.11 5.61 -10.72
N ILE A 245 11.56 5.82 -9.53
CA ILE A 245 10.38 5.14 -9.03
C ILE A 245 9.20 6.10 -9.19
N LYS A 246 8.28 5.77 -10.10
CA LYS A 246 7.06 6.54 -10.36
C LYS A 246 5.94 5.97 -9.50
N LEU A 247 5.33 6.81 -8.66
CA LEU A 247 4.29 6.41 -7.73
C LEU A 247 2.99 7.16 -7.98
N LEU A 248 1.88 6.46 -7.74
CA LEU A 248 0.55 7.03 -7.61
C LEU A 248 -0.05 6.61 -6.27
N SER A 249 -0.95 7.43 -5.75
CA SER A 249 -1.70 7.17 -4.53
C SER A 249 -3.19 7.13 -4.81
N TYR A 250 -3.98 6.63 -3.84
CA TYR A 250 -5.44 6.75 -3.87
C TYR A 250 -5.90 8.01 -3.16
N ASN A 251 -6.90 8.66 -3.73
CA ASN A 251 -7.70 9.67 -3.03
C ASN A 251 -8.66 9.00 -2.03
N SER A 252 -9.35 9.82 -1.23
CA SER A 252 -10.39 9.36 -0.31
C SER A 252 -11.64 8.77 -1.01
N ASP A 253 -11.87 9.11 -2.27
CA ASP A 253 -12.94 8.58 -3.11
C ASP A 253 -12.55 7.28 -3.85
N GLY A 254 -11.32 6.81 -3.68
CA GLY A 254 -10.78 5.63 -4.35
C GLY A 254 -10.22 5.90 -5.75
N SER A 255 -10.30 7.12 -6.27
CA SER A 255 -9.65 7.50 -7.52
C SER A 255 -8.14 7.61 -7.35
N LEU A 256 -7.41 7.55 -8.46
CA LEU A 256 -5.96 7.76 -8.45
C LEU A 256 -5.60 9.24 -8.39
N THR A 257 -4.47 9.53 -7.74
CA THR A 257 -3.88 10.87 -7.70
C THR A 257 -2.36 10.80 -7.90
N ASP A 258 -1.82 11.84 -8.51
CA ASP A 258 -0.39 12.10 -8.64
C ASP A 258 0.23 12.66 -7.34
N THR A 259 -0.62 13.08 -6.39
CA THR A 259 -0.16 13.60 -5.10
C THR A 259 0.34 12.45 -4.23
N VAL A 260 1.65 12.37 -4.04
CA VAL A 260 2.29 11.36 -3.18
C VAL A 260 2.89 12.06 -1.96
N SER A 261 2.52 11.62 -0.75
CA SER A 261 3.01 12.23 0.47
C SER A 261 4.53 12.04 0.65
N THR A 262 5.19 13.06 1.19
CA THR A 262 6.63 12.99 1.51
C THR A 262 6.95 11.86 2.49
N THR A 263 6.03 11.57 3.41
CA THR A 263 6.15 10.47 4.36
C THR A 263 6.21 9.12 3.65
N LEU A 264 5.32 8.87 2.69
CA LEU A 264 5.33 7.63 1.90
C LEU A 264 6.61 7.50 1.09
N LYS A 265 7.06 8.58 0.44
CA LYS A 265 8.34 8.60 -0.30
C LYS A 265 9.52 8.24 0.60
N ASN A 266 9.61 8.86 1.78
CA ASN A 266 10.68 8.57 2.74
C ASN A 266 10.61 7.13 3.29
N ASN A 267 9.41 6.62 3.56
CA ASN A 267 9.23 5.25 4.03
C ASN A 267 9.71 4.23 2.99
N ILE A 268 9.37 4.44 1.72
CA ILE A 268 9.82 3.58 0.61
C ILE A 268 11.36 3.64 0.48
N LEU A 269 11.96 4.83 0.53
CA LEU A 269 13.42 4.96 0.48
C LEU A 269 14.10 4.25 1.65
N ASN A 270 13.56 4.40 2.86
CA ASN A 270 14.08 3.73 4.05
C ASN A 270 13.96 2.20 3.94
N TYR A 271 12.84 1.72 3.43
CA TYR A 271 12.64 0.28 3.20
C TYR A 271 13.63 -0.26 2.16
N LEU A 272 13.71 0.38 1.00
CA LEU A 272 14.60 -0.03 -0.08
C LEU A 272 16.08 0.09 0.26
N SER A 273 16.47 0.92 1.23
CA SER A 273 17.87 1.08 1.65
C SER A 273 18.52 -0.24 2.11
N ASN A 274 17.70 -1.20 2.58
CA ASN A 274 18.15 -2.52 3.02
C ASN A 274 18.36 -3.52 1.87
N TYR A 275 17.82 -3.23 0.69
CA TYR A 275 17.78 -4.15 -0.46
C TYR A 275 18.54 -3.65 -1.68
N ARG A 276 18.73 -2.32 -1.80
CA ARG A 276 19.38 -1.69 -2.96
C ARG A 276 20.86 -2.03 -3.06
N MET A 277 21.38 -1.99 -4.28
CA MET A 277 22.82 -2.04 -4.52
C MET A 277 23.49 -0.72 -4.09
N ILE A 278 24.78 -0.78 -3.72
CA ILE A 278 25.52 0.37 -3.19
C ILE A 278 25.61 1.52 -4.22
N ASN A 279 25.66 1.20 -5.49
CA ASN A 279 25.82 2.19 -6.57
C ASN A 279 24.49 2.72 -7.12
N ASP A 280 23.35 2.22 -6.65
CA ASP A 280 22.05 2.62 -7.18
C ASP A 280 21.57 3.93 -6.55
N TYR A 281 21.30 4.90 -7.39
CA TYR A 281 20.66 6.15 -6.99
C TYR A 281 19.16 6.05 -7.21
N LEU A 282 18.41 6.10 -6.12
CA LEU A 282 16.95 6.04 -6.15
C LEU A 282 16.36 7.44 -6.11
N ASP A 283 15.47 7.73 -7.05
CA ASP A 283 14.70 8.98 -7.10
C ASP A 283 13.21 8.65 -7.18
N ILE A 284 12.41 9.19 -6.24
CA ILE A 284 10.96 8.93 -6.19
C ILE A 284 10.21 10.16 -6.66
N VAL A 285 9.50 10.00 -7.77
CA VAL A 285 8.68 11.04 -8.37
C VAL A 285 7.25 10.56 -8.53
N SER A 286 6.33 11.51 -8.67
CA SER A 286 4.92 11.18 -8.95
C SER A 286 4.76 10.62 -10.36
N GLY A 287 3.87 9.66 -10.54
CA GLY A 287 3.33 9.29 -11.85
C GLY A 287 2.32 10.32 -12.34
N GLU A 288 1.74 10.08 -13.49
CA GLU A 288 0.73 10.93 -14.12
C GLU A 288 -0.58 10.15 -14.30
N VAL A 289 -1.68 10.75 -13.90
CA VAL A 289 -3.03 10.21 -14.10
C VAL A 289 -3.68 10.93 -15.26
N ILE A 290 -4.18 10.20 -16.24
CA ILE A 290 -4.89 10.73 -17.38
C ILE A 290 -6.38 10.47 -17.17
N ASP A 291 -7.11 11.53 -16.87
CA ASP A 291 -8.56 11.44 -16.74
C ASP A 291 -9.23 11.47 -18.11
N LEU A 292 -10.10 10.50 -18.36
CA LEU A 292 -10.78 10.32 -19.65
C LEU A 292 -12.28 10.55 -19.53
N GLY A 293 -12.85 11.01 -20.64
CA GLY A 293 -14.28 10.99 -20.89
C GLY A 293 -14.60 10.18 -22.14
N LEU A 294 -15.75 9.53 -22.16
CA LEU A 294 -16.22 8.71 -23.27
C LEU A 294 -17.53 9.28 -23.84
N GLU A 295 -17.64 9.31 -25.17
CA GLU A 295 -18.91 9.47 -25.87
C GLU A 295 -19.17 8.22 -26.73
N ILE A 296 -20.28 7.54 -26.48
CA ILE A 296 -20.63 6.26 -27.08
C ILE A 296 -21.97 6.41 -27.79
N ASP A 297 -21.96 6.20 -29.09
CA ASP A 297 -23.16 6.20 -29.91
C ASP A 297 -23.54 4.74 -30.21
N LEU A 298 -24.72 4.30 -29.77
CA LEU A 298 -25.19 2.92 -29.97
C LEU A 298 -26.56 2.82 -30.60
N VAL A 299 -26.81 1.65 -31.16
CA VAL A 299 -28.15 1.18 -31.58
C VAL A 299 -28.56 0.07 -30.63
N ILE A 300 -29.75 0.19 -30.05
CA ILE A 300 -30.31 -0.80 -29.14
C ILE A 300 -31.45 -1.57 -29.78
N ASP A 301 -31.74 -2.75 -29.23
CA ASP A 301 -32.92 -3.53 -29.62
C ASP A 301 -34.22 -2.81 -29.20
N LYS A 302 -35.20 -2.84 -30.08
CA LYS A 302 -36.52 -2.23 -29.87
C LYS A 302 -37.30 -2.84 -28.72
N ASN A 303 -36.96 -4.07 -28.34
CA ASN A 303 -37.64 -4.82 -27.27
C ASN A 303 -37.02 -4.61 -25.88
N THR A 304 -35.97 -3.80 -25.78
CA THR A 304 -35.27 -3.55 -24.49
C THR A 304 -35.61 -2.17 -23.95
N THR A 305 -35.56 -2.06 -22.62
CA THR A 305 -35.74 -0.78 -21.92
C THR A 305 -34.50 0.07 -22.09
N GLN A 306 -34.64 1.25 -22.68
CA GLN A 306 -33.51 2.15 -22.93
C GLN A 306 -32.71 2.49 -21.67
N THR A 307 -33.40 2.71 -20.54
CA THR A 307 -32.77 3.10 -19.27
C THR A 307 -31.88 1.99 -18.73
N ASP A 308 -32.31 0.73 -18.84
CA ASP A 308 -31.56 -0.42 -18.35
C ASP A 308 -30.30 -0.63 -19.18
N VAL A 309 -30.43 -0.60 -20.52
CA VAL A 309 -29.29 -0.73 -21.40
C VAL A 309 -28.27 0.41 -21.20
N LEU A 310 -28.72 1.65 -20.98
CA LEU A 310 -27.82 2.78 -20.70
C LEU A 310 -27.06 2.57 -19.39
N LYS A 311 -27.73 2.08 -18.35
CA LYS A 311 -27.11 1.78 -17.06
C LYS A 311 -26.04 0.69 -17.23
N ASP A 312 -26.41 -0.42 -17.88
CA ASP A 312 -25.53 -1.57 -18.05
C ASP A 312 -24.30 -1.23 -18.93
N VAL A 313 -24.46 -0.38 -19.94
CA VAL A 313 -23.36 0.14 -20.76
C VAL A 313 -22.41 1.00 -19.95
N ILE A 314 -22.93 1.91 -19.12
CA ILE A 314 -22.09 2.74 -18.23
C ILE A 314 -21.35 1.87 -17.24
N GLU A 315 -22.01 0.88 -16.66
CA GLU A 315 -21.40 -0.06 -15.73
C GLU A 315 -20.31 -0.92 -16.41
N SER A 316 -20.60 -1.46 -17.60
CA SER A 316 -19.64 -2.24 -18.38
C SER A 316 -18.40 -1.42 -18.77
N ALA A 317 -18.60 -0.18 -19.23
CA ALA A 317 -17.51 0.73 -19.54
C ALA A 317 -16.71 1.11 -18.26
N THR A 318 -17.37 1.33 -17.13
CA THR A 318 -16.71 1.61 -15.85
C THR A 318 -15.84 0.42 -15.40
N ASN A 319 -16.38 -0.79 -15.49
CA ASN A 319 -15.66 -2.02 -15.13
C ASN A 319 -14.43 -2.24 -16.02
N TYR A 320 -14.49 -1.87 -17.30
CA TYR A 320 -13.32 -1.91 -18.18
C TYR A 320 -12.17 -1.01 -17.69
N PHE A 321 -12.48 0.12 -17.04
CA PHE A 321 -11.49 1.04 -16.45
C PHE A 321 -11.16 0.76 -14.99
N THR A 322 -11.48 -0.42 -14.48
CA THR A 322 -11.13 -0.81 -13.10
C THR A 322 -9.62 -0.67 -12.86
N ILE A 323 -9.26 0.06 -11.81
CA ILE A 323 -7.88 0.43 -11.51
C ILE A 323 -7.04 -0.80 -11.15
N GLU A 324 -7.62 -1.78 -10.46
CA GLU A 324 -6.94 -2.95 -9.90
C GLU A 324 -6.22 -3.77 -11.01
N GLY A 325 -6.85 -3.97 -12.13
CA GLY A 325 -6.30 -4.78 -13.24
C GLY A 325 -5.29 -4.06 -14.13
N ARG A 326 -5.14 -2.73 -14.01
CA ARG A 326 -4.30 -1.93 -14.90
C ARG A 326 -2.95 -1.60 -14.32
N LYS A 327 -1.94 -1.59 -15.18
CA LYS A 327 -0.57 -1.17 -14.85
C LYS A 327 -0.27 0.20 -15.47
N MET A 328 0.70 0.90 -14.89
CA MET A 328 1.22 2.13 -15.50
C MET A 328 1.91 1.78 -16.83
N GLY A 329 1.60 2.55 -17.87
CA GLY A 329 2.10 2.33 -19.21
C GLY A 329 1.24 1.41 -20.08
N ASP A 330 0.18 0.80 -19.53
CA ASP A 330 -0.71 -0.05 -20.33
C ASP A 330 -1.47 0.79 -21.38
N PRO A 331 -1.46 0.41 -22.64
CA PRO A 331 -2.22 1.13 -23.67
C PRO A 331 -3.73 0.93 -23.50
N LEU A 332 -4.50 1.87 -24.00
CA LEU A 332 -5.96 1.75 -24.09
C LEU A 332 -6.35 1.17 -25.45
N PHE A 333 -6.88 -0.04 -25.46
CA PHE A 333 -7.42 -0.68 -26.65
C PHE A 333 -8.89 -0.30 -26.86
N VAL A 334 -9.14 0.69 -27.71
CA VAL A 334 -10.49 1.18 -27.99
C VAL A 334 -11.35 0.12 -28.68
N GLY A 335 -10.73 -0.75 -29.48
CA GLY A 335 -11.41 -1.88 -30.12
C GLY A 335 -11.95 -2.88 -29.07
N GLU A 336 -11.19 -3.16 -28.03
CA GLU A 336 -11.63 -4.02 -26.92
C GLU A 336 -12.75 -3.36 -26.10
N LEU A 337 -12.62 -2.06 -25.81
CA LEU A 337 -13.68 -1.29 -25.15
C LEU A 337 -14.98 -1.29 -25.97
N LYS A 338 -14.90 -1.10 -27.32
CA LYS A 338 -16.05 -1.23 -28.23
C LYS A 338 -16.70 -2.60 -28.13
N LYS A 339 -15.90 -3.66 -28.07
CA LYS A 339 -16.41 -5.03 -27.95
C LYS A 339 -17.09 -5.21 -26.58
N THR A 340 -16.45 -4.80 -25.49
CA THR A 340 -16.99 -4.91 -24.13
C THR A 340 -18.35 -4.21 -24.00
N VAL A 341 -18.50 -3.03 -24.60
CA VAL A 341 -19.79 -2.30 -24.66
C VAL A 341 -20.78 -2.99 -25.59
N GLY A 342 -20.31 -3.54 -26.71
CA GLY A 342 -21.16 -4.24 -27.68
C GLY A 342 -21.73 -5.56 -27.17
N ASP A 343 -21.03 -6.21 -26.23
CA ASP A 343 -21.47 -7.48 -25.61
C ASP A 343 -22.57 -7.27 -24.53
N VAL A 344 -22.94 -6.01 -24.22
CA VAL A 344 -24.01 -5.71 -23.26
C VAL A 344 -25.36 -6.11 -23.86
N VAL A 345 -26.18 -6.80 -23.04
CA VAL A 345 -27.51 -7.29 -23.45
C VAL A 345 -28.39 -6.10 -23.88
N GLY A 346 -28.97 -6.19 -25.07
CA GLY A 346 -29.79 -5.13 -25.62
C GLY A 346 -29.07 -4.14 -26.52
N VAL A 347 -27.75 -4.18 -26.61
CA VAL A 347 -26.96 -3.43 -27.59
C VAL A 347 -26.89 -4.23 -28.88
N VAL A 348 -27.32 -3.63 -30.01
CA VAL A 348 -27.28 -4.23 -31.34
C VAL A 348 -25.95 -3.89 -32.02
N ASN A 349 -25.52 -2.64 -31.91
CA ASN A 349 -24.27 -2.18 -32.52
C ASN A 349 -23.75 -0.92 -31.81
N VAL A 350 -22.43 -0.83 -31.67
CA VAL A 350 -21.73 0.39 -31.30
C VAL A 350 -21.31 1.13 -32.54
N VAL A 351 -22.01 2.22 -32.85
CA VAL A 351 -21.81 3.00 -34.08
C VAL A 351 -20.48 3.75 -33.98
N ASP A 352 -20.28 4.46 -32.86
CA ASP A 352 -19.08 5.27 -32.65
C ASP A 352 -18.71 5.28 -31.18
N LEU A 353 -17.39 5.36 -30.90
CA LEU A 353 -16.85 5.51 -29.59
C LEU A 353 -15.68 6.48 -29.65
N ARG A 354 -15.84 7.61 -28.97
CA ARG A 354 -14.85 8.69 -28.91
C ARG A 354 -14.33 8.84 -27.51
N VAL A 355 -13.04 9.10 -27.41
CA VAL A 355 -12.32 9.27 -26.15
C VAL A 355 -11.82 10.70 -26.05
N PHE A 356 -12.04 11.34 -24.91
CA PHE A 356 -11.66 12.72 -24.65
C PHE A 356 -10.75 12.81 -23.43
N GLY A 357 -9.74 13.67 -23.48
CA GLY A 357 -8.97 14.04 -22.29
C GLY A 357 -9.75 15.02 -21.41
N LYS A 358 -9.66 14.87 -20.09
CA LYS A 358 -10.24 15.76 -19.08
C LYS A 358 -9.12 16.36 -18.25
N THR A 359 -8.94 17.69 -18.30
CA THR A 359 -7.82 18.39 -17.66
C THR A 359 -8.22 19.61 -16.83
N GLU A 360 -9.52 19.93 -16.72
CA GLU A 360 -9.98 21.13 -16.03
C GLU A 360 -10.72 20.82 -14.73
N GLY A 361 -10.57 21.67 -13.73
CA GLY A 361 -11.30 21.60 -12.46
C GLY A 361 -10.77 20.50 -11.53
N GLU A 362 -11.56 19.47 -11.27
CA GLU A 362 -11.21 18.37 -10.36
C GLU A 362 -10.37 17.26 -11.00
N TYR A 363 -10.11 17.35 -12.31
CA TYR A 363 -9.33 16.36 -13.07
C TYR A 363 -7.83 16.63 -12.96
N SER A 364 -7.03 15.62 -13.25
CA SER A 364 -5.57 15.76 -13.38
C SER A 364 -5.20 16.69 -14.54
N MET A 365 -4.11 17.45 -14.36
CA MET A 365 -3.62 18.34 -15.44
C MET A 365 -2.75 17.60 -16.46
N ALA A 366 -2.53 16.30 -16.31
CA ALA A 366 -1.71 15.52 -17.21
C ALA A 366 -2.44 15.25 -18.54
N GLU A 367 -1.71 15.38 -19.64
CA GLU A 367 -2.24 15.17 -21.00
C GLU A 367 -1.62 13.93 -21.65
N VAL A 368 -2.36 13.32 -22.55
CA VAL A 368 -1.87 12.21 -23.38
C VAL A 368 -0.76 12.74 -24.29
N SER A 369 0.43 12.16 -24.16
CA SER A 369 1.62 12.65 -24.86
C SER A 369 1.86 11.99 -26.21
N GLN A 370 1.14 10.93 -26.52
CA GLN A 370 1.18 10.27 -27.83
C GLN A 370 -0.24 10.23 -28.40
N GLY A 371 -0.42 10.87 -29.54
CA GLY A 371 -1.69 11.00 -30.22
C GLY A 371 -1.99 12.46 -30.52
N TYR A 372 -2.68 12.70 -31.61
CA TYR A 372 -3.15 14.03 -31.92
C TYR A 372 -4.37 14.32 -31.04
N VAL A 373 -4.23 15.21 -30.10
CA VAL A 373 -5.36 15.75 -29.33
C VAL A 373 -5.89 16.95 -30.10
N SER A 374 -7.13 16.90 -30.54
CA SER A 374 -7.78 18.07 -31.11
C SER A 374 -7.88 19.17 -30.05
N GLU A 375 -7.21 20.31 -30.25
CA GLU A 375 -7.26 21.45 -29.31
C GLU A 375 -8.68 21.97 -29.07
N ALA A 376 -9.53 21.89 -30.09
CA ALA A 376 -10.90 22.39 -30.05
C ALA A 376 -11.86 21.49 -29.25
N THR A 377 -11.71 20.17 -29.38
CA THR A 377 -12.65 19.18 -28.83
C THR A 377 -12.08 18.38 -27.69
N LYS A 378 -10.75 18.44 -27.46
CA LYS A 378 -10.02 17.56 -26.55
C LYS A 378 -10.19 16.06 -26.87
N GLU A 379 -10.64 15.75 -28.08
CA GLU A 379 -10.77 14.38 -28.57
C GLU A 379 -9.40 13.80 -28.88
N ILE A 380 -9.12 12.63 -28.35
CA ILE A 380 -7.88 11.91 -28.59
C ILE A 380 -8.03 11.09 -29.85
N GLN A 381 -7.31 11.46 -30.89
CA GLN A 381 -7.29 10.69 -32.13
C GLN A 381 -6.53 9.38 -31.95
N GLN A 382 -7.15 8.31 -32.41
CA GLN A 382 -6.65 6.95 -32.26
C GLN A 382 -5.81 6.57 -33.47
N SER A 383 -4.62 6.08 -33.25
CA SER A 383 -3.88 5.35 -34.26
C SER A 383 -4.18 3.86 -34.05
N ASP A 384 -4.71 3.20 -35.08
CA ASP A 384 -5.02 1.77 -35.08
C ASP A 384 -5.94 1.30 -33.93
N SER A 385 -6.92 2.13 -33.54
CA SER A 385 -7.83 1.87 -32.41
C SER A 385 -7.11 1.68 -31.05
N THR A 386 -5.92 2.21 -30.91
CA THR A 386 -5.11 2.13 -29.70
C THR A 386 -4.62 3.50 -29.28
N ILE A 387 -4.71 3.82 -27.99
CA ILE A 387 -4.13 5.03 -27.41
C ILE A 387 -2.95 4.60 -26.55
N TYR A 388 -1.75 5.01 -26.95
CA TYR A 388 -0.52 4.68 -26.26
C TYR A 388 -0.24 5.64 -25.10
N MET A 389 0.43 5.13 -24.09
CA MET A 389 0.82 5.88 -22.91
C MET A 389 2.32 5.83 -22.69
N LYS A 390 2.82 6.82 -21.95
CA LYS A 390 4.16 6.72 -21.35
C LYS A 390 4.15 5.76 -20.16
N ASN A 391 5.29 5.17 -19.87
CA ASN A 391 5.46 4.23 -18.75
C ASN A 391 5.14 4.83 -17.37
N ASN A 392 5.03 6.15 -17.24
CA ASN A 392 4.68 6.85 -16.02
C ASN A 392 3.21 7.29 -15.95
N GLN A 393 2.40 6.94 -16.94
CA GLN A 393 1.00 7.33 -17.07
C GLN A 393 0.04 6.17 -16.84
N ILE A 394 -1.16 6.46 -16.37
CA ILE A 394 -2.28 5.54 -16.25
C ILE A 394 -3.59 6.24 -16.60
N PHE A 395 -4.51 5.55 -17.29
CA PHE A 395 -5.85 6.07 -17.57
C PHE A 395 -6.82 5.77 -16.44
N GLN A 396 -7.72 6.71 -16.15
CA GLN A 396 -8.90 6.46 -15.34
C GLN A 396 -10.13 7.23 -15.86
N ILE A 397 -11.31 6.77 -15.47
CA ILE A 397 -12.55 7.56 -15.55
C ILE A 397 -12.89 7.95 -14.11
N ARG A 398 -12.75 9.24 -13.80
CA ARG A 398 -12.90 9.72 -12.43
C ARG A 398 -14.35 9.76 -11.97
N PHE A 399 -15.24 10.27 -12.81
CA PHE A 399 -16.66 10.40 -12.51
C PHE A 399 -17.51 9.66 -13.58
N PRO A 400 -17.70 8.33 -13.48
CA PRO A 400 -18.35 7.54 -14.53
C PRO A 400 -19.70 8.09 -15.00
N LYS A 401 -20.52 8.57 -14.07
CA LYS A 401 -21.86 9.14 -14.40
C LYS A 401 -21.79 10.47 -15.17
N LYS A 402 -20.70 11.20 -15.09
CA LYS A 402 -20.49 12.50 -15.76
C LYS A 402 -19.64 12.37 -17.02
N ASP A 403 -18.66 11.46 -16.97
CA ASP A 403 -17.63 11.33 -17.97
C ASP A 403 -18.00 10.34 -19.09
N ILE A 404 -18.92 9.42 -18.82
CA ILE A 404 -19.44 8.49 -19.83
C ILE A 404 -20.79 9.01 -20.33
N LYS A 405 -20.81 9.47 -21.59
CA LYS A 405 -22.01 9.93 -22.26
C LYS A 405 -22.42 8.90 -23.31
N VAL A 406 -23.61 8.35 -23.15
CA VAL A 406 -24.17 7.36 -24.07
C VAL A 406 -25.34 7.99 -24.85
N ARG A 407 -25.32 7.87 -26.17
CA ARG A 407 -26.38 8.35 -27.06
C ARG A 407 -26.94 7.18 -27.85
N ILE A 408 -28.26 7.08 -27.87
CA ILE A 408 -28.96 6.08 -28.69
C ILE A 408 -29.29 6.68 -30.02
N LYS A 409 -28.80 6.07 -31.08
CA LYS A 409 -29.17 6.39 -32.46
C LYS A 409 -30.31 5.47 -32.91
N THR A 410 -31.42 6.05 -33.32
CA THR A 410 -32.48 5.30 -34.02
C THR A 410 -32.05 5.11 -35.46
N LEU A 411 -32.11 3.90 -35.96
CA LEU A 411 -32.01 3.65 -37.40
C LEU A 411 -33.19 4.38 -38.07
N SER A 412 -32.92 5.50 -38.72
CA SER A 412 -33.91 6.10 -39.61
C SER A 412 -34.22 5.05 -40.67
N SER A 413 -35.45 4.55 -40.69
CA SER A 413 -35.97 3.76 -41.80
C SER A 413 -35.94 4.66 -43.03
N THR A 414 -34.87 4.59 -43.82
CA THR A 414 -34.92 5.08 -45.19
C THR A 414 -35.88 4.14 -45.92
N THR A 415 -37.10 4.60 -46.13
CA THR A 415 -38.04 3.97 -47.02
C THR A 415 -37.39 3.89 -48.38
N PHE A 416 -37.11 2.68 -48.84
CA PHE A 416 -36.80 2.41 -50.25
C PHE A 416 -38.07 2.52 -51.08
#